data_404d6388a693d75c1974e1f2a446c65a
#
_entry.id   404d6388a693d75c1974e1f2a446c65a
#
_cell.length_a   1.000
_cell.length_b   1.000
_cell.length_c   1.000
_cell.angle_alpha   90.00
_cell.angle_beta   90.00
_cell.angle_gamma   90.00
#
_symmetry.space_group_name_H-M   'P 1'
#
loop_
_entity.id
_entity.type
_entity.pdbx_description
1 polymer ?
#
loop_
_entity_poly.entity_id
_entity_poly.type
_entity_poly.pdbx_seq_one_letter_code
_entity_poly.pdbx_strand_id
1 'polypeptide(L)'
;MFPGGDLVWVDGLCALQDASGQERMAVHYSRRESLEKQLEHGLAAFDTKENRFKILVSFDLENQWQHLRGHPLTTHHGDQSYLQFGDVYAHIRVPKMWEAIQDPNAYESFGPSKEPGEGYVWRRHLPPATSEQESSWVGNQVMRESDCWTLSRHATTGDWVQLHRGSVRWNPYLKKYILIANQIGGSSMLARFFTENRKSPRGPGKSHQNCLASKNVLLQPGAARILGRARRESYLFRRNLRDDFFGS
;
A
#
# COMPACT_ATOMS: atom_id res chain seq x y z
N MET A 1 9.43 11.46 -19.68
CA MET A 1 9.80 12.51 -18.71
C MET A 1 8.54 13.29 -18.36
N PHE A 2 8.36 13.70 -17.12
CA PHE A 2 7.25 14.59 -16.73
C PHE A 2 7.55 16.02 -17.16
N PRO A 3 6.52 16.82 -17.51
CA PRO A 3 6.73 18.24 -17.79
C PRO A 3 7.08 19.00 -16.49
N GLY A 4 8.00 19.98 -16.58
CA GLY A 4 8.49 20.77 -15.46
C GLY A 4 9.79 20.24 -14.86
N GLY A 5 10.55 21.08 -14.19
CA GLY A 5 11.91 20.80 -13.70
C GLY A 5 12.01 20.39 -12.23
N ASP A 6 10.87 20.25 -11.51
CA ASP A 6 10.87 19.97 -10.08
C ASP A 6 11.04 18.46 -9.80
N LEU A 7 11.23 18.14 -8.51
CA LEU A 7 11.29 16.76 -8.05
C LEU A 7 9.92 16.09 -8.25
N VAL A 8 9.86 15.08 -9.10
CA VAL A 8 8.65 14.30 -9.36
C VAL A 8 8.82 12.89 -8.81
N TRP A 9 7.91 12.50 -7.92
CA TRP A 9 7.79 11.13 -7.42
C TRP A 9 6.66 10.42 -8.16
N VAL A 10 6.90 9.17 -8.48
CA VAL A 10 5.96 8.30 -9.19
C VAL A 10 5.62 7.11 -8.30
N ASP A 11 4.34 6.90 -8.12
CA ASP A 11 3.75 5.81 -7.33
C ASP A 11 2.63 5.12 -8.11
N GLY A 12 2.18 3.96 -7.63
CA GLY A 12 0.92 3.38 -8.05
C GLY A 12 0.83 3.04 -9.55
N LEU A 13 1.94 2.56 -10.15
CA LEU A 13 1.93 2.12 -11.54
C LEU A 13 0.88 1.02 -11.76
N CYS A 14 0.00 1.22 -12.73
CA CYS A 14 -0.98 0.23 -13.16
C CYS A 14 -1.18 0.26 -14.68
N ALA A 15 -1.61 -0.88 -15.23
CA ALA A 15 -2.03 -1.02 -16.61
C ALA A 15 -3.54 -1.32 -16.64
N LEU A 16 -4.28 -0.58 -17.46
CA LEU A 16 -5.72 -0.65 -17.60
C LEU A 16 -6.11 -0.55 -19.08
N GLN A 17 -7.20 -1.20 -19.45
CA GLN A 17 -7.79 -1.01 -20.76
C GLN A 17 -8.71 0.22 -20.74
N ASP A 18 -8.60 1.06 -21.76
CA ASP A 18 -9.54 2.16 -22.02
C ASP A 18 -10.81 1.65 -22.69
N ALA A 19 -11.78 2.54 -22.94
CA ALA A 19 -13.05 2.20 -23.59
C ALA A 19 -12.89 1.59 -25.01
N SER A 20 -11.75 1.80 -25.68
CA SER A 20 -11.43 1.18 -26.97
C SER A 20 -10.80 -0.21 -26.83
N GLY A 21 -10.54 -0.70 -25.60
CA GLY A 21 -9.83 -1.93 -25.31
C GLY A 21 -8.31 -1.80 -25.42
N GLN A 22 -7.77 -0.59 -25.63
CA GLN A 22 -6.34 -0.35 -25.68
C GLN A 22 -5.77 -0.31 -24.25
N GLU A 23 -4.68 -1.06 -24.03
CA GLU A 23 -3.96 -1.01 -22.75
C GLU A 23 -3.23 0.33 -22.59
N ARG A 24 -3.45 0.96 -21.46
CA ARG A 24 -2.83 2.23 -21.05
C ARG A 24 -2.07 2.04 -19.75
N MET A 25 -0.90 2.60 -19.68
CA MET A 25 -0.11 2.66 -18.46
C MET A 25 -0.40 3.98 -17.75
N ALA A 26 -0.83 3.89 -16.50
CA ALA A 26 -1.07 5.04 -15.63
C ALA A 26 -0.20 4.97 -14.38
N VAL A 27 0.17 6.15 -13.89
CA VAL A 27 0.90 6.32 -12.63
C VAL A 27 0.29 7.48 -11.85
N HIS A 28 0.31 7.38 -10.53
CA HIS A 28 0.18 8.56 -9.69
C HIS A 28 1.52 9.26 -9.60
N TYR A 29 1.49 10.58 -9.66
CA TYR A 29 2.68 11.41 -9.51
C TYR A 29 2.46 12.44 -8.41
N SER A 30 3.52 12.85 -7.77
CA SER A 30 3.54 14.05 -6.94
C SER A 30 4.72 14.92 -7.31
N ARG A 31 4.46 16.22 -7.51
CA ARG A 31 5.48 17.22 -7.70
C ARG A 31 5.79 17.86 -6.36
N ARG A 32 7.06 17.97 -6.04
CA ARG A 32 7.51 18.41 -4.72
C ARG A 32 8.59 19.46 -4.84
N GLU A 33 8.52 20.46 -3.96
CA GLU A 33 9.59 21.41 -3.72
C GLU A 33 10.67 20.77 -2.80
N SER A 34 10.22 19.98 -1.81
CA SER A 34 11.07 19.29 -0.86
C SER A 34 10.43 17.95 -0.44
N LEU A 35 11.09 17.19 0.44
CA LEU A 35 10.53 15.95 1.01
C LEU A 35 9.22 16.22 1.76
N GLU A 36 9.07 17.39 2.37
CA GLU A 36 7.93 17.74 3.20
C GLU A 36 6.85 18.51 2.42
N LYS A 37 7.27 19.35 1.45
CA LYS A 37 6.35 20.25 0.73
C LYS A 37 5.98 19.68 -0.63
N GLN A 38 4.74 19.18 -0.72
CA GLN A 38 4.09 18.75 -1.96
C GLN A 38 3.39 19.94 -2.61
N LEU A 39 3.62 20.13 -3.91
CA LEU A 39 3.04 21.22 -4.70
C LEU A 39 1.82 20.75 -5.49
N GLU A 40 1.84 19.50 -5.94
CA GLU A 40 0.81 18.92 -6.80
C GLU A 40 0.82 17.41 -6.67
N HIS A 41 -0.34 16.78 -6.85
CA HIS A 41 -0.43 15.35 -7.13
C HIS A 41 -1.57 15.06 -8.09
N GLY A 42 -1.47 13.94 -8.78
CA GLY A 42 -2.47 13.57 -9.77
C GLY A 42 -2.15 12.25 -10.45
N LEU A 43 -2.83 12.02 -11.54
CA LEU A 43 -2.68 10.86 -12.40
C LEU A 43 -2.07 11.28 -13.74
N ALA A 44 -1.10 10.51 -14.23
CA ALA A 44 -0.51 10.69 -15.54
C ALA A 44 -0.52 9.37 -16.31
N ALA A 45 -0.69 9.46 -17.65
CA ALA A 45 -0.56 8.31 -18.55
C ALA A 45 0.73 8.39 -19.33
N PHE A 46 1.32 7.23 -19.62
CA PHE A 46 2.47 7.13 -20.49
C PHE A 46 2.05 7.17 -21.96
N ASP A 47 2.55 8.16 -22.69
CA ASP A 47 2.39 8.25 -24.13
C ASP A 47 3.58 7.57 -24.82
N THR A 48 3.31 6.44 -25.47
CA THR A 48 4.35 5.63 -26.15
C THR A 48 4.90 6.30 -27.39
N LYS A 49 4.14 7.18 -28.06
CA LYS A 49 4.57 7.89 -29.25
C LYS A 49 5.56 9.01 -28.92
N GLU A 50 5.26 9.74 -27.84
CA GLU A 50 6.08 10.86 -27.41
C GLU A 50 7.10 10.44 -26.35
N ASN A 51 7.10 9.18 -25.89
CA ASN A 51 7.97 8.62 -24.88
C ASN A 51 8.00 9.47 -23.60
N ARG A 52 6.84 9.94 -23.14
CA ARG A 52 6.70 10.78 -21.95
C ARG A 52 5.37 10.57 -21.24
N PHE A 53 5.32 10.97 -19.98
CA PHE A 53 4.05 11.02 -19.25
C PHE A 53 3.27 12.29 -19.61
N LYS A 54 1.96 12.13 -19.77
CA LYS A 54 0.99 13.22 -19.91
C LYS A 54 0.08 13.23 -18.68
N ILE A 55 -0.06 14.39 -18.05
CA ILE A 55 -0.97 14.58 -16.92
C ILE A 55 -2.39 14.41 -17.43
N LEU A 56 -3.17 13.55 -16.77
CA LEU A 56 -4.58 13.30 -17.05
C LEU A 56 -5.48 14.13 -16.15
N VAL A 57 -5.18 14.11 -14.85
CA VAL A 57 -5.97 14.80 -13.82
C VAL A 57 -5.07 15.17 -12.65
N SER A 58 -5.28 16.36 -12.11
CA SER A 58 -4.72 16.79 -10.83
C SER A 58 -5.76 16.58 -9.74
N PHE A 59 -5.35 16.04 -8.60
CA PHE A 59 -6.20 15.85 -7.45
C PHE A 59 -6.00 16.99 -6.45
N ASP A 60 -7.00 17.20 -5.62
CA ASP A 60 -6.94 18.15 -4.53
C ASP A 60 -5.86 17.74 -3.51
N LEU A 61 -4.99 18.67 -3.14
CA LEU A 61 -3.94 18.46 -2.14
C LEU A 61 -4.49 18.13 -0.75
N GLU A 62 -5.70 18.54 -0.43
CA GLU A 62 -6.35 18.18 0.83
C GLU A 62 -6.79 16.71 0.87
N ASN A 63 -7.03 16.11 -0.30
CA ASN A 63 -7.46 14.72 -0.46
C ASN A 63 -6.30 13.77 -0.79
N GLN A 64 -5.16 13.92 -0.13
CA GLN A 64 -3.96 13.10 -0.38
C GLN A 64 -4.18 11.60 -0.19
N TRP A 65 -5.23 11.19 0.53
CA TRP A 65 -5.58 9.79 0.69
C TRP A 65 -5.97 9.11 -0.64
N GLN A 66 -6.39 9.87 -1.65
CA GLN A 66 -6.71 9.38 -3.00
C GLN A 66 -5.46 9.10 -3.85
N HIS A 67 -4.28 9.49 -3.39
CA HIS A 67 -3.03 9.18 -4.08
C HIS A 67 -2.74 7.68 -4.01
N LEU A 68 -2.60 7.05 -5.16
CA LEU A 68 -2.26 5.62 -5.31
C LEU A 68 -0.83 5.35 -4.84
N ARG A 69 -0.60 5.38 -3.54
CA ARG A 69 0.70 5.05 -2.97
C ARG A 69 0.89 3.53 -2.88
N GLY A 70 2.13 3.11 -2.96
CA GLY A 70 2.50 1.70 -2.94
C GLY A 70 2.19 0.99 -4.26
N HIS A 71 1.97 -0.31 -4.18
CA HIS A 71 1.74 -1.15 -5.33
C HIS A 71 0.27 -1.57 -5.40
N PRO A 72 -0.53 -1.04 -6.34
CA PRO A 72 -1.91 -1.45 -6.51
C PRO A 72 -2.03 -2.96 -6.71
N LEU A 73 -3.02 -3.57 -6.09
CA LEU A 73 -3.38 -4.96 -6.32
C LEU A 73 -4.80 -5.03 -6.85
N THR A 74 -5.07 -6.01 -7.71
CA THR A 74 -6.43 -6.28 -8.18
C THR A 74 -7.16 -7.11 -7.13
N THR A 75 -8.34 -6.66 -6.72
CA THR A 75 -9.27 -7.40 -5.86
C THR A 75 -10.63 -7.47 -6.54
N HIS A 76 -11.47 -8.42 -6.08
CA HIS A 76 -12.81 -8.62 -6.61
C HIS A 76 -13.82 -8.50 -5.48
N HIS A 77 -14.96 -7.88 -5.76
CA HIS A 77 -16.10 -7.81 -4.88
C HIS A 77 -17.38 -7.98 -5.72
N GLY A 78 -18.00 -9.14 -5.61
CA GLY A 78 -18.99 -9.56 -6.59
C GLY A 78 -18.38 -9.60 -7.99
N ASP A 79 -19.07 -9.07 -8.96
CA ASP A 79 -18.63 -9.01 -10.36
C ASP A 79 -17.68 -7.82 -10.65
N GLN A 80 -17.49 -6.94 -9.67
CA GLN A 80 -16.66 -5.75 -9.85
C GLN A 80 -15.22 -5.99 -9.44
N SER A 81 -14.29 -5.67 -10.35
CA SER A 81 -12.86 -5.60 -10.07
C SER A 81 -12.45 -4.21 -9.58
N TYR A 82 -11.53 -4.18 -8.62
CA TYR A 82 -10.97 -2.95 -8.05
C TYR A 82 -9.46 -2.95 -8.11
N LEU A 83 -8.86 -1.80 -8.29
CA LEU A 83 -7.51 -1.50 -7.85
C LEU A 83 -7.58 -1.12 -6.37
N GLN A 84 -6.83 -1.85 -5.53
CA GLN A 84 -6.78 -1.62 -4.10
C GLN A 84 -5.35 -1.31 -3.68
N PHE A 85 -5.16 -0.29 -2.84
CA PHE A 85 -3.84 0.27 -2.55
C PHE A 85 -3.81 1.01 -1.20
N GLY A 86 -2.64 1.49 -0.82
CA GLY A 86 -2.37 2.29 0.38
C GLY A 86 -0.89 2.25 0.73
N ASP A 87 -0.43 3.18 1.56
CA ASP A 87 0.98 3.31 1.96
C ASP A 87 1.52 2.07 2.67
N VAL A 88 0.71 1.49 3.53
CA VAL A 88 0.99 0.27 4.29
C VAL A 88 -0.11 -0.74 4.07
N TYR A 89 -1.34 -0.35 4.42
CA TYR A 89 -2.52 -1.17 4.31
C TYR A 89 -3.28 -0.82 3.04
N ALA A 90 -3.71 -1.83 2.30
CA ALA A 90 -4.50 -1.62 1.09
C ALA A 90 -5.96 -1.28 1.48
N HIS A 91 -6.18 -0.11 2.05
CA HIS A 91 -7.46 0.37 2.58
C HIS A 91 -8.13 1.44 1.71
N ILE A 92 -7.63 1.67 0.52
CA ILE A 92 -8.25 2.53 -0.50
C ILE A 92 -8.50 1.67 -1.72
N ARG A 93 -9.60 1.90 -2.42
CA ARG A 93 -9.90 1.24 -3.68
C ARG A 93 -10.58 2.16 -4.67
N VAL A 94 -10.46 1.82 -5.95
CA VAL A 94 -11.18 2.43 -7.05
C VAL A 94 -11.58 1.32 -8.04
N PRO A 95 -12.73 1.38 -8.73
CA PRO A 95 -13.04 0.43 -9.79
C PRO A 95 -11.89 0.32 -10.80
N LYS A 96 -11.54 -0.91 -11.20
CA LYS A 96 -10.44 -1.17 -12.12
C LYS A 96 -10.86 -0.83 -13.55
N MET A 97 -11.10 0.45 -13.79
CA MET A 97 -11.55 1.00 -15.07
C MET A 97 -10.78 2.29 -15.35
N TRP A 98 -10.47 2.52 -16.63
CA TRP A 98 -9.69 3.68 -17.06
C TRP A 98 -10.35 5.01 -16.67
N GLU A 99 -11.67 5.11 -16.83
CA GLU A 99 -12.44 6.30 -16.50
C GLU A 99 -12.53 6.51 -14.99
N ALA A 100 -12.70 5.42 -14.24
CA ALA A 100 -12.87 5.50 -12.79
C ALA A 100 -11.60 5.98 -12.07
N ILE A 101 -10.40 5.60 -12.52
CA ILE A 101 -9.16 6.07 -11.89
C ILE A 101 -8.93 7.57 -12.08
N GLN A 102 -9.59 8.19 -13.05
CA GLN A 102 -9.52 9.62 -13.33
C GLN A 102 -10.59 10.43 -12.58
N ASP A 103 -11.58 9.77 -11.99
CA ASP A 103 -12.64 10.42 -11.22
C ASP A 103 -12.35 10.34 -9.72
N PRO A 104 -12.01 11.47 -9.05
CA PRO A 104 -11.80 11.50 -7.60
C PRO A 104 -13.00 10.97 -6.79
N ASN A 105 -14.23 11.09 -7.32
CA ASN A 105 -15.44 10.62 -6.64
C ASN A 105 -15.63 9.09 -6.70
N ALA A 106 -14.88 8.41 -7.59
CA ALA A 106 -14.93 6.94 -7.69
C ALA A 106 -14.10 6.23 -6.61
N TYR A 107 -13.25 6.98 -5.89
CA TYR A 107 -12.38 6.43 -4.86
C TYR A 107 -13.14 6.17 -3.56
N GLU A 108 -12.88 5.03 -2.97
CA GLU A 108 -13.46 4.61 -1.69
C GLU A 108 -12.34 4.30 -0.70
N SER A 109 -12.56 4.68 0.55
CA SER A 109 -11.69 4.33 1.68
C SER A 109 -12.38 3.33 2.60
N PHE A 110 -11.58 2.49 3.27
CA PHE A 110 -12.07 1.57 4.28
C PHE A 110 -11.91 2.19 5.67
N GLY A 111 -12.99 2.39 6.36
CA GLY A 111 -13.02 3.05 7.66
C GLY A 111 -14.31 2.77 8.44
N PRO A 112 -14.46 3.31 9.66
CA PRO A 112 -15.65 3.11 10.49
C PRO A 112 -16.95 3.45 9.75
N SER A 113 -18.02 2.72 10.02
CA SER A 113 -19.32 2.91 9.35
C SER A 113 -19.95 4.27 9.69
N LYS A 114 -20.12 4.52 10.96
CA LYS A 114 -20.62 5.79 11.53
C LYS A 114 -19.70 6.20 12.67
N GLU A 115 -19.67 5.40 13.72
CA GLU A 115 -18.87 5.63 14.90
C GLU A 115 -17.76 4.56 15.03
N PRO A 116 -16.63 4.87 15.68
CA PRO A 116 -15.61 3.89 16.01
C PRO A 116 -16.22 2.72 16.81
N GLY A 117 -15.92 1.49 16.41
CA GLY A 117 -16.44 0.27 17.05
C GLY A 117 -17.69 -0.33 16.42
N GLU A 118 -18.43 0.38 15.59
CA GLU A 118 -19.60 -0.15 14.87
C GLU A 118 -19.27 -1.01 13.64
N GLY A 119 -17.99 -1.15 13.34
CA GLY A 119 -17.48 -1.90 12.19
C GLY A 119 -16.92 -1.00 11.11
N TYR A 120 -16.37 -1.63 10.07
CA TYR A 120 -15.70 -0.95 8.96
C TYR A 120 -16.40 -1.24 7.65
N VAL A 121 -16.55 -0.19 6.84
CA VAL A 121 -17.17 -0.25 5.52
C VAL A 121 -16.36 0.54 4.49
N TRP A 122 -16.59 0.26 3.22
CA TRP A 122 -16.11 1.12 2.14
C TRP A 122 -17.01 2.34 2.03
N ARG A 123 -16.40 3.52 1.97
CA ARG A 123 -17.11 4.81 1.94
C ARG A 123 -16.39 5.80 1.04
N ARG A 124 -17.16 6.71 0.45
CA ARG A 124 -16.66 7.78 -0.41
C ARG A 124 -16.46 9.07 0.37
N HIS A 125 -15.64 9.97 -0.17
CA HIS A 125 -15.42 11.34 0.34
C HIS A 125 -14.86 11.43 1.76
N LEU A 126 -14.38 10.35 2.31
CA LEU A 126 -13.78 10.32 3.65
C LEU A 126 -12.43 9.60 3.59
N PRO A 127 -11.42 10.06 4.31
CA PRO A 127 -10.14 9.36 4.39
C PRO A 127 -10.28 8.03 5.14
N PRO A 128 -9.37 7.07 4.92
CA PRO A 128 -9.30 5.86 5.73
C PRO A 128 -8.91 6.20 7.17
N ALA A 129 -9.24 5.32 8.11
CA ALA A 129 -8.73 5.44 9.47
C ALA A 129 -7.21 5.27 9.51
N THR A 130 -6.54 6.07 10.34
CA THR A 130 -5.10 5.96 10.57
C THR A 130 -4.79 5.17 11.84
N SER A 131 -3.54 4.69 11.96
CA SER A 131 -3.09 3.99 13.17
C SER A 131 -3.15 4.86 14.42
N GLU A 132 -2.90 6.17 14.26
CA GLU A 132 -2.98 7.15 15.34
C GLU A 132 -4.42 7.32 15.82
N GLN A 133 -5.38 7.41 14.91
CA GLN A 133 -6.80 7.50 15.23
C GLN A 133 -7.27 6.24 15.95
N GLU A 134 -6.96 5.05 15.43
CA GLU A 134 -7.34 3.78 16.07
C GLU A 134 -6.69 3.63 17.45
N SER A 135 -5.41 4.02 17.60
CA SER A 135 -4.74 4.01 18.90
C SER A 135 -5.43 4.93 19.90
N SER A 136 -5.85 6.12 19.47
CA SER A 136 -6.62 7.06 20.30
C SER A 136 -7.96 6.48 20.71
N TRP A 137 -8.70 5.85 19.80
CA TRP A 137 -9.99 5.22 20.10
C TRP A 137 -9.87 4.06 21.09
N VAL A 138 -8.81 3.28 20.99
CA VAL A 138 -8.52 2.21 21.97
C VAL A 138 -8.16 2.80 23.33
N GLY A 139 -7.28 3.81 23.36
CA GLY A 139 -6.89 4.48 24.60
C GLY A 139 -8.07 5.14 25.32
N ASN A 140 -9.02 5.70 24.58
CA ASN A 140 -10.23 6.30 25.12
C ASN A 140 -11.38 5.30 25.33
N GLN A 141 -11.15 4.01 25.15
CA GLN A 141 -12.12 2.92 25.34
C GLN A 141 -13.37 3.03 24.39
N VAL A 142 -13.24 3.75 23.29
CA VAL A 142 -14.29 3.89 22.25
C VAL A 142 -14.30 2.68 21.32
N MET A 143 -13.15 2.02 21.13
CA MET A 143 -12.98 0.87 20.27
C MET A 143 -12.11 -0.19 20.97
N ARG A 144 -12.42 -1.47 20.76
CA ARG A 144 -11.55 -2.56 21.21
C ARG A 144 -10.38 -2.71 20.23
N GLU A 145 -9.22 -3.03 20.75
CA GLU A 145 -8.02 -3.31 19.93
C GLU A 145 -8.28 -4.40 18.86
N SER A 146 -9.08 -5.41 19.20
CA SER A 146 -9.45 -6.50 18.28
C SER A 146 -10.28 -6.03 17.07
N ASP A 147 -10.86 -4.85 17.15
CA ASP A 147 -11.70 -4.28 16.09
C ASP A 147 -10.93 -3.30 15.18
N CYS A 148 -9.67 -3.00 15.55
CA CYS A 148 -8.79 -2.12 14.78
C CYS A 148 -8.24 -2.81 13.52
N TRP A 149 -7.99 -2.02 12.48
CA TRP A 149 -7.53 -2.49 11.19
C TRP A 149 -6.07 -2.14 10.87
N THR A 150 -5.56 -1.10 11.50
CA THR A 150 -4.21 -0.55 11.22
C THR A 150 -3.23 -0.70 12.38
N LEU A 151 -3.70 -1.08 13.56
CA LEU A 151 -2.82 -1.31 14.70
C LEU A 151 -2.06 -2.64 14.54
N SER A 152 -0.78 -2.60 14.79
CA SER A 152 0.11 -3.74 14.69
C SER A 152 0.99 -3.87 15.93
N ARG A 153 1.24 -5.10 16.37
CA ARG A 153 2.11 -5.38 17.52
C ARG A 153 3.29 -6.26 17.12
N HIS A 154 4.39 -6.05 17.80
CA HIS A 154 5.54 -6.92 17.68
C HIS A 154 5.23 -8.30 18.28
N ALA A 155 5.45 -9.38 17.52
CA ALA A 155 5.03 -10.74 17.89
C ALA A 155 5.69 -11.26 19.17
N THR A 156 6.89 -10.77 19.51
CA THR A 156 7.68 -11.26 20.66
C THR A 156 7.50 -10.37 21.87
N THR A 157 7.52 -9.04 21.69
CA THR A 157 7.49 -8.11 22.83
C THR A 157 6.09 -7.61 23.15
N GLY A 158 5.15 -7.72 22.21
CA GLY A 158 3.81 -7.16 22.35
C GLY A 158 3.72 -5.64 22.14
N ASP A 159 4.84 -4.97 21.91
CA ASP A 159 4.89 -3.52 21.74
C ASP A 159 4.15 -3.08 20.46
N TRP A 160 3.59 -1.90 20.50
CA TRP A 160 3.02 -1.27 19.32
C TRP A 160 4.10 -0.97 18.28
N VAL A 161 3.77 -1.24 17.01
CA VAL A 161 4.64 -0.95 15.88
C VAL A 161 3.91 -0.04 14.91
N GLN A 162 4.41 1.17 14.74
CA GLN A 162 3.93 2.07 13.72
C GLN A 162 4.64 1.76 12.41
N LEU A 163 3.86 1.38 11.40
CA LEU A 163 4.38 1.09 10.07
C LEU A 163 4.38 2.35 9.21
N HIS A 164 5.41 2.48 8.36
CA HIS A 164 5.60 3.66 7.52
C HIS A 164 5.19 3.39 6.07
N ARG A 165 5.92 2.53 5.39
CA ARG A 165 5.65 2.14 4.01
C ARG A 165 5.69 0.65 3.85
N GLY A 166 4.87 0.13 2.94
CA GLY A 166 4.81 -1.28 2.73
C GLY A 166 4.10 -1.67 1.45
N SER A 167 3.97 -2.95 1.26
CA SER A 167 3.16 -3.52 0.19
C SER A 167 2.47 -4.79 0.64
N VAL A 168 1.26 -4.98 0.13
CA VAL A 168 0.45 -6.17 0.37
C VAL A 168 0.35 -6.97 -0.93
N ARG A 169 0.60 -8.29 -0.85
CA ARG A 169 0.45 -9.20 -2.01
C ARG A 169 -0.17 -10.52 -1.59
N TRP A 170 -0.98 -11.08 -2.46
CA TRP A 170 -1.46 -12.44 -2.32
C TRP A 170 -0.32 -13.42 -2.53
N ASN A 171 -0.14 -14.33 -1.58
CA ASN A 171 0.79 -15.44 -1.71
C ASN A 171 0.01 -16.74 -1.98
N PRO A 172 0.07 -17.30 -3.20
CA PRO A 172 -0.72 -18.48 -3.56
C PRO A 172 -0.29 -19.73 -2.81
N TYR A 173 0.98 -19.83 -2.43
CA TYR A 173 1.51 -20.97 -1.67
C TYR A 173 0.97 -20.99 -0.23
N LEU A 174 0.97 -19.84 0.44
CA LEU A 174 0.44 -19.71 1.81
C LEU A 174 -1.06 -19.49 1.86
N LYS A 175 -1.71 -19.24 0.71
CA LYS A 175 -3.13 -18.86 0.58
C LYS A 175 -3.50 -17.71 1.52
N LYS A 176 -2.64 -16.69 1.59
CA LYS A 176 -2.76 -15.52 2.45
C LYS A 176 -2.21 -14.27 1.78
N TYR A 177 -2.70 -13.14 2.22
CA TYR A 177 -2.05 -11.87 1.93
C TYR A 177 -0.83 -11.70 2.84
N ILE A 178 0.28 -11.28 2.25
CA ILE A 178 1.53 -10.97 2.95
C ILE A 178 1.71 -9.46 2.88
N LEU A 179 1.81 -8.82 4.04
CA LEU A 179 2.26 -7.45 4.17
C LEU A 179 3.76 -7.45 4.46
N ILE A 180 4.51 -6.65 3.71
CA ILE A 180 5.92 -6.34 4.00
C ILE A 180 5.98 -4.82 4.17
N ALA A 181 6.43 -4.36 5.33
CA ALA A 181 6.48 -2.94 5.65
C ALA A 181 7.69 -2.59 6.51
N ASN A 182 8.11 -1.33 6.45
CA ASN A 182 9.10 -0.78 7.38
C ASN A 182 8.41 -0.03 8.52
N GLN A 183 9.13 0.04 9.64
CA GLN A 183 8.71 0.76 10.83
C GLN A 183 9.09 2.24 10.69
N ILE A 184 8.26 3.13 11.23
CA ILE A 184 8.62 4.51 11.51
C ILE A 184 9.05 4.62 12.97
N GLY A 185 10.12 5.36 13.23
CA GLY A 185 10.69 5.49 14.58
C GLY A 185 11.48 4.25 15.03
N GLY A 186 11.87 4.21 16.31
CA GLY A 186 12.70 3.16 16.89
C GLY A 186 14.20 3.35 16.63
N SER A 187 15.00 2.32 16.93
CA SER A 187 16.47 2.39 16.84
C SER A 187 17.01 2.42 15.40
N SER A 188 16.18 2.13 14.40
CA SER A 188 16.57 2.18 12.99
C SER A 188 15.34 2.37 12.12
N MET A 189 15.15 3.58 11.63
CA MET A 189 13.98 4.00 10.85
C MET A 189 13.84 3.29 9.49
N LEU A 190 14.93 2.79 8.92
CA LEU A 190 14.93 2.17 7.59
C LEU A 190 15.41 0.71 7.57
N ALA A 191 15.89 0.16 8.69
CA ALA A 191 16.56 -1.14 8.72
C ALA A 191 15.70 -2.30 9.24
N ARG A 192 14.45 -2.05 9.67
CA ARG A 192 13.55 -3.12 10.14
C ARG A 192 12.39 -3.30 9.19
N PHE A 193 12.29 -4.50 8.63
CA PHE A 193 11.15 -4.93 7.86
C PHE A 193 10.28 -5.87 8.69
N PHE A 194 8.98 -5.67 8.60
CA PHE A 194 7.99 -6.50 9.24
C PHE A 194 7.22 -7.27 8.19
N THR A 195 6.91 -8.53 8.50
CA THR A 195 6.04 -9.35 7.68
C THR A 195 4.83 -9.77 8.47
N GLU A 196 3.67 -9.69 7.87
CA GLU A 196 2.41 -10.10 8.48
C GLU A 196 1.60 -10.93 7.52
N ASN A 197 1.01 -12.01 8.04
CA ASN A 197 0.08 -12.86 7.32
C ASN A 197 -1.35 -12.33 7.52
N ARG A 198 -2.06 -12.05 6.43
CA ARG A 198 -3.41 -11.49 6.47
C ARG A 198 -4.40 -12.36 5.71
N LYS A 199 -5.63 -12.44 6.21
CA LYS A 199 -6.75 -13.04 5.48
C LYS A 199 -7.36 -12.07 4.46
N SER A 200 -7.14 -10.78 4.65
CA SER A 200 -7.64 -9.71 3.80
C SER A 200 -6.52 -8.72 3.47
N PRO A 201 -6.46 -8.12 2.27
CA PRO A 201 -5.48 -7.11 1.91
C PRO A 201 -5.67 -5.80 2.68
N ARG A 202 -6.84 -5.56 3.23
CA ARG A 202 -7.21 -4.32 3.96
C ARG A 202 -6.59 -4.24 5.33
N GLY A 203 -6.52 -5.36 6.03
CA GLY A 203 -6.09 -5.41 7.42
C GLY A 203 -6.46 -6.75 8.05
N PRO A 204 -6.32 -6.92 9.37
CA PRO A 204 -6.68 -8.13 10.07
C PRO A 204 -8.18 -8.36 10.00
N GLY A 205 -8.57 -9.60 9.83
CA GLY A 205 -9.95 -10.01 10.09
C GLY A 205 -10.20 -10.02 11.60
N LYS A 206 -11.47 -9.93 12.00
CA LYS A 206 -11.99 -9.80 13.37
C LYS A 206 -11.45 -10.76 14.45
N SER A 207 -10.46 -11.60 14.19
CA SER A 207 -10.08 -12.67 15.13
C SER A 207 -8.59 -12.85 15.39
N HIS A 208 -7.72 -11.97 14.92
CA HIS A 208 -6.29 -12.16 15.15
C HIS A 208 -5.61 -10.85 15.51
N GLN A 209 -4.95 -10.84 16.65
CA GLN A 209 -3.95 -9.83 16.99
C GLN A 209 -2.95 -9.74 15.83
N ASN A 210 -2.69 -8.52 15.39
CA ASN A 210 -1.70 -8.24 14.37
C ASN A 210 -0.31 -8.48 14.94
N CYS A 211 0.17 -9.72 14.89
CA CYS A 211 1.51 -10.04 15.32
C CYS A 211 2.48 -9.87 14.17
N LEU A 212 3.32 -8.86 14.26
CA LEU A 212 4.43 -8.63 13.33
C LEU A 212 5.65 -9.39 13.81
N ALA A 213 6.17 -10.30 12.99
CA ALA A 213 7.49 -10.85 13.22
C ALA A 213 8.53 -9.84 12.72
N SER A 214 9.27 -9.22 13.64
CA SER A 214 10.46 -8.46 13.29
C SER A 214 11.52 -9.42 12.77
N LYS A 215 11.94 -9.21 11.52
CA LYS A 215 13.20 -9.78 11.04
C LYS A 215 14.08 -8.63 10.63
N ASN A 216 15.27 -8.58 11.20
CA ASN A 216 16.35 -7.83 10.60
C ASN A 216 16.66 -8.51 9.27
N VAL A 217 16.03 -8.06 8.20
CA VAL A 217 16.33 -8.49 6.84
C VAL A 217 17.46 -7.62 6.31
N LEU A 218 18.56 -7.55 7.03
CA LEU A 218 19.85 -7.59 6.41
C LEU A 218 20.04 -9.06 6.01
N LEU A 219 19.53 -9.42 4.82
CA LEU A 219 19.92 -10.58 4.00
C LEU A 219 20.57 -11.75 4.78
N GLN A 220 19.98 -12.17 5.90
CA GLN A 220 20.44 -13.38 6.56
C GLN A 220 19.88 -14.61 5.82
N PRO A 221 20.69 -15.67 5.65
CA PRO A 221 20.30 -16.86 4.90
C PRO A 221 19.01 -17.57 5.35
N GLY A 222 18.46 -17.21 6.51
CA GLY A 222 17.24 -17.78 7.07
C GLY A 222 15.92 -17.19 6.56
N ALA A 223 15.91 -16.01 5.95
CA ALA A 223 14.67 -15.37 5.46
C ALA A 223 13.99 -16.17 4.33
N ALA A 224 14.76 -16.96 3.58
CA ALA A 224 14.25 -17.88 2.56
C ALA A 224 13.35 -19.00 3.12
N ARG A 225 13.47 -19.34 4.41
CA ARG A 225 12.66 -20.40 5.05
C ARG A 225 11.20 -19.98 5.31
N ILE A 226 10.90 -18.68 5.33
CA ILE A 226 9.52 -18.18 5.56
C ILE A 226 8.75 -18.10 4.25
N LEU A 227 9.43 -17.90 3.14
CA LEU A 227 8.82 -17.79 1.80
C LEU A 227 8.59 -19.15 1.12
N GLY A 228 8.85 -20.24 1.80
CA GLY A 228 8.58 -21.60 1.32
C GLY A 228 9.84 -22.36 0.87
N ARG A 229 9.81 -23.67 1.07
CA ARG A 229 10.85 -24.65 0.68
C ARG A 229 10.93 -24.84 -0.84
N ALA A 230 11.16 -23.82 -1.63
CA ALA A 230 11.51 -23.96 -3.04
C ALA A 230 13.01 -23.69 -3.21
N ARG A 231 13.83 -24.72 -3.06
CA ARG A 231 15.31 -24.66 -3.17
C ARG A 231 15.82 -24.05 -4.48
N ARG A 232 15.02 -23.98 -5.54
CA ARG A 232 15.42 -23.41 -6.84
C ARG A 232 15.10 -21.92 -6.97
N GLU A 233 13.97 -21.46 -6.45
CA GLU A 233 13.58 -20.04 -6.57
C GLU A 233 14.38 -19.11 -5.63
N SER A 234 14.81 -19.61 -4.47
CA SER A 234 15.65 -18.85 -3.55
C SER A 234 17.05 -18.54 -4.11
N TYR A 235 17.52 -19.35 -5.05
CA TYR A 235 18.82 -19.14 -5.70
C TYR A 235 18.76 -18.04 -6.78
N LEU A 236 17.67 -17.99 -7.53
CA LEU A 236 17.42 -16.94 -8.54
C LEU A 236 17.21 -15.58 -7.88
N PHE A 237 16.46 -15.53 -6.77
CA PHE A 237 16.25 -14.30 -6.01
C PHE A 237 17.56 -13.73 -5.42
N ARG A 238 18.46 -14.59 -4.95
CA ARG A 238 19.79 -14.17 -4.47
C ARG A 238 20.69 -13.66 -5.58
N ARG A 239 20.61 -14.22 -6.77
CA ARG A 239 21.44 -13.85 -7.91
C ARG A 239 21.05 -12.45 -8.41
N ASN A 240 19.76 -12.22 -8.61
CA ASN A 240 19.26 -10.93 -9.10
C ASN A 240 19.55 -9.78 -8.12
N LEU A 241 19.42 -9.99 -6.80
CA LEU A 241 19.76 -8.96 -5.82
C LEU A 241 21.25 -8.64 -5.73
N ARG A 242 22.12 -9.62 -6.00
CA ARG A 242 23.58 -9.38 -5.98
C ARG A 242 24.04 -8.60 -7.21
N ASP A 243 23.46 -8.94 -8.37
CA ASP A 243 23.86 -8.35 -9.65
C ASP A 243 23.27 -6.94 -9.82
N ASP A 244 22.12 -6.64 -9.22
CA ASP A 244 21.43 -5.35 -9.36
C ASP A 244 21.84 -4.28 -8.33
N PHE A 245 22.35 -4.68 -7.14
CA PHE A 245 22.64 -3.74 -6.05
C PHE A 245 24.12 -3.61 -5.66
N PHE A 246 24.95 -4.55 -6.04
CA PHE A 246 26.38 -4.57 -5.69
C PHE A 246 27.27 -4.83 -6.90
N GLY A 247 26.93 -4.23 -8.02
CA GLY A 247 27.82 -4.18 -9.19
C GLY A 247 29.19 -3.65 -8.80
N SER A 248 30.22 -4.43 -9.08
CA SER A 248 31.65 -4.27 -8.81
C SER A 248 32.19 -2.87 -8.98
#